data_79734b6e1009f472ab9e97bbff70ab78
#
_entry.id   79734b6e1009f472ab9e97bbff70ab78
#
_cell.length_a   1.000
_cell.length_b   1.000
_cell.length_c   1.000
_cell.angle_alpha   90.00
_cell.angle_beta   90.00
_cell.angle_gamma   90.00
#
_symmetry.space_group_name_H-M   'P 1'
#
loop_
_entity.id
_entity.type
_entity.pdbx_description
1 polymer ?
#
loop_
_entity_poly.entity_id
_entity_poly.type
_entity_poly.pdbx_seq_one_letter_code
_entity_poly.pdbx_strand_id
1 'polypeptide(L)'
;MLFRSFDEIHIVGGGSRSRLLNQFTADATGRRVIAGPAEATALGNIAMQMLATGAVGSLDEARGVIDRSFPVERFEPMAHDAWDAHSRRFKEYLEAACA
;
A
#
# COMPACT_ATOMS: atom_id res chain seq x y z
N MET A 1 -21.19 -10.71 9.38
CA MET A 1 -19.94 -10.00 9.26
C MET A 1 -19.63 -9.72 7.81
N LEU A 2 -19.39 -8.48 7.49
CA LEU A 2 -19.08 -8.10 6.12
C LEU A 2 -17.57 -8.10 5.92
N PHE A 3 -17.09 -8.91 4.98
CA PHE A 3 -15.70 -8.88 4.55
C PHE A 3 -15.56 -7.89 3.42
N ARG A 4 -14.67 -6.93 3.60
CA ARG A 4 -14.28 -6.07 2.50
C ARG A 4 -13.13 -6.69 1.75
N SER A 5 -13.31 -6.83 0.45
CA SER A 5 -12.26 -7.21 -0.46
C SER A 5 -11.57 -5.94 -0.93
N PHE A 6 -10.24 -5.88 -0.77
CA PHE A 6 -9.44 -4.78 -1.28
C PHE A 6 -8.79 -5.22 -2.59
N ASP A 7 -8.91 -4.41 -3.63
CA ASP A 7 -8.28 -4.71 -4.91
C ASP A 7 -6.81 -4.31 -4.93
N GLU A 8 -6.46 -3.30 -4.14
CA GLU A 8 -5.12 -2.72 -4.13
C GLU A 8 -4.63 -2.50 -2.71
N ILE A 9 -3.31 -2.66 -2.52
CA ILE A 9 -2.63 -2.33 -1.27
C ILE A 9 -1.68 -1.18 -1.56
N HIS A 10 -1.81 -0.11 -0.79
CA HIS A 10 -0.92 1.04 -0.92
C HIS A 10 0.14 0.99 0.18
N ILE A 11 1.40 0.97 -0.24
CA ILE A 11 2.54 1.00 0.67
C ILE A 11 3.22 2.35 0.53
N VAL A 12 3.31 3.08 1.64
CA VAL A 12 3.90 4.42 1.67
C VAL A 12 5.02 4.47 2.70
N GLY A 13 5.81 5.53 2.65
CA GLY A 13 6.93 5.72 3.57
C GLY A 13 8.19 5.00 3.11
N GLY A 14 9.16 4.89 3.99
CA GLY A 14 10.48 4.31 3.67
C GLY A 14 10.43 2.88 3.17
N GLY A 15 9.50 2.07 3.70
CA GLY A 15 9.31 0.68 3.28
C GLY A 15 8.89 0.53 1.81
N SER A 16 8.31 1.56 1.21
CA SER A 16 7.89 1.52 -0.19
C SER A 16 9.06 1.44 -1.17
N ARG A 17 10.28 1.71 -0.70
CA ARG A 17 11.49 1.63 -1.52
C ARG A 17 12.00 0.21 -1.71
N SER A 18 11.55 -0.74 -0.91
CA SER A 18 11.95 -2.14 -1.03
C SER A 18 11.13 -2.84 -2.11
N ARG A 19 11.68 -2.92 -3.31
CA ARG A 19 10.99 -3.58 -4.44
C ARG A 19 10.71 -5.05 -4.15
N LEU A 20 11.65 -5.74 -3.50
CA LEU A 20 11.49 -7.14 -3.15
C LEU A 20 10.32 -7.33 -2.18
N LEU A 21 10.24 -6.53 -1.13
CA LEU A 21 9.15 -6.59 -0.16
C LEU A 21 7.80 -6.28 -0.81
N ASN A 22 7.77 -5.28 -1.69
CA ASN A 22 6.56 -4.91 -2.42
C ASN A 22 6.05 -6.04 -3.29
N GLN A 23 6.96 -6.70 -4.03
CA GLN A 23 6.60 -7.84 -4.87
C GLN A 23 6.13 -9.03 -4.02
N PHE A 24 6.81 -9.32 -2.92
CA PHE A 24 6.39 -10.38 -2.00
C PHE A 24 5.01 -10.09 -1.40
N THR A 25 4.73 -8.84 -1.07
CA THR A 25 3.41 -8.45 -0.57
C THR A 25 2.34 -8.69 -1.61
N ALA A 26 2.59 -8.31 -2.86
CA ALA A 26 1.66 -8.56 -3.95
C ALA A 26 1.42 -10.06 -4.16
N ASP A 27 2.49 -10.84 -4.15
CA ASP A 27 2.42 -12.29 -4.38
C ASP A 27 1.67 -13.00 -3.24
N ALA A 28 1.99 -12.65 -1.99
CA ALA A 28 1.41 -13.30 -0.82
C ALA A 28 -0.08 -12.96 -0.66
N THR A 29 -0.49 -11.78 -1.03
CA THR A 29 -1.88 -11.31 -0.87
C THR A 29 -2.73 -11.55 -2.11
N GLY A 30 -2.11 -11.80 -3.27
CA GLY A 30 -2.81 -11.89 -4.55
C GLY A 30 -3.41 -10.56 -5.00
N ARG A 31 -2.88 -9.45 -4.51
CA ARG A 31 -3.38 -8.11 -4.79
C ARG A 31 -2.31 -7.24 -5.39
N ARG A 32 -2.74 -6.27 -6.21
CA ARG A 32 -1.83 -5.26 -6.74
C ARG A 32 -1.30 -4.41 -5.59
N VAL A 33 0.01 -4.17 -5.60
CA VAL A 33 0.66 -3.25 -4.66
C VAL A 33 1.04 -1.97 -5.41
N ILE A 34 0.65 -0.84 -4.83
CA ILE A 34 1.07 0.48 -5.30
C ILE A 34 2.01 1.04 -4.24
N ALA A 35 3.27 1.20 -4.61
CA ALA A 35 4.33 1.60 -3.70
C ALA A 35 4.72 3.06 -3.93
N GLY A 36 4.68 3.84 -2.86
CA GLY A 36 5.03 5.24 -2.85
C GLY A 36 3.83 6.16 -2.67
N PRO A 37 4.07 7.44 -2.46
CA PRO A 37 5.40 8.04 -2.33
C PRO A 37 6.09 7.68 -1.01
N ALA A 38 7.43 7.63 -1.03
CA ALA A 38 8.22 7.29 0.14
C ALA A 38 8.10 8.33 1.26
N GLU A 39 7.90 9.58 0.90
CA GLU A 39 7.76 10.71 1.83
C GLU A 39 6.31 11.12 2.04
N ALA A 40 5.41 10.15 2.15
CA ALA A 40 3.97 10.41 2.21
C ALA A 40 3.56 11.31 3.39
N THR A 41 4.18 11.17 4.54
CA THR A 41 3.88 12.00 5.70
C THR A 41 4.20 13.47 5.45
N ALA A 42 5.38 13.74 4.89
CA ALA A 42 5.78 15.11 4.56
C ALA A 42 4.87 15.70 3.46
N LEU A 43 4.52 14.90 2.46
CA LEU A 43 3.64 15.33 1.38
C LEU A 43 2.22 15.63 1.89
N GLY A 44 1.71 14.82 2.81
CA GLY A 44 0.42 15.08 3.45
C GLY A 44 0.42 16.40 4.23
N ASN A 45 1.50 16.69 4.95
CA ASN A 45 1.66 17.95 5.66
C ASN A 45 1.69 19.14 4.70
N ILE A 46 2.43 19.03 3.61
CA ILE A 46 2.46 20.06 2.55
C ILE A 46 1.07 20.26 1.94
N ALA A 47 0.35 19.18 1.67
CA ALA A 47 -1.01 19.26 1.13
C ALA A 47 -1.95 20.06 2.04
N MET A 48 -1.87 19.83 3.35
CA MET A 48 -2.68 20.57 4.32
C MET A 48 -2.30 22.05 4.37
N GLN A 49 -1.02 22.38 4.25
CA GLN A 49 -0.55 23.77 4.18
C GLN A 49 -1.03 24.46 2.90
N MET A 50 -1.00 23.76 1.77
CA MET A 50 -1.51 24.28 0.51
C MET A 50 -2.99 24.60 0.60
N LEU A 51 -3.75 23.75 1.25
CA LEU A 51 -5.19 23.98 1.48
C LEU A 51 -5.40 25.19 2.38
N ALA A 52 -4.66 25.27 3.50
CA ALA A 52 -4.78 26.35 4.48
C ALA A 52 -4.41 27.72 3.90
N THR A 53 -3.45 27.78 2.99
CA THR A 53 -3.01 29.04 2.36
C THR A 53 -3.81 29.41 1.11
N GLY A 54 -4.76 28.56 0.71
CA GLY A 54 -5.57 28.80 -0.49
C GLY A 54 -4.85 28.51 -1.83
N ALA A 55 -3.68 27.87 -1.79
CA ALA A 55 -2.98 27.47 -3.01
C ALA A 55 -3.75 26.40 -3.78
N VAL A 56 -4.53 25.58 -3.09
CA VAL A 56 -5.49 24.66 -3.66
C VAL A 56 -6.85 24.87 -3.02
N GLY A 57 -7.93 24.51 -3.72
CA GLY A 57 -9.30 24.72 -3.25
C GLY A 57 -9.88 23.56 -2.46
N SER A 58 -9.27 22.39 -2.54
CA SER A 58 -9.77 21.19 -1.86
C SER A 58 -8.65 20.19 -1.60
N LEU A 59 -8.93 19.23 -0.71
CA LEU A 59 -7.99 18.13 -0.44
C LEU A 59 -7.81 17.26 -1.68
N ASP A 60 -8.86 17.02 -2.45
CA ASP A 60 -8.79 16.24 -3.68
C ASP A 60 -7.87 16.91 -4.72
N GLU A 61 -7.94 18.24 -4.82
CA GLU A 61 -7.03 18.99 -5.69
C GLU A 61 -5.59 18.85 -5.22
N ALA A 62 -5.33 18.93 -3.91
CA ALA A 62 -3.99 18.74 -3.35
C ALA A 62 -3.45 17.34 -3.65
N ARG A 63 -4.28 16.31 -3.48
CA ARG A 63 -3.91 14.92 -3.82
C ARG A 63 -3.58 14.76 -5.29
N GLY A 64 -4.36 15.41 -6.16
CA GLY A 64 -4.11 15.40 -7.60
C GLY A 64 -2.75 16.01 -7.96
N VAL A 65 -2.36 17.09 -7.31
CA VAL A 65 -1.04 17.69 -7.49
C VAL A 65 0.07 16.74 -7.07
N ILE A 66 -0.09 16.08 -5.91
CA ILE A 66 0.89 15.11 -5.42
C ILE A 66 1.00 13.92 -6.37
N ASP A 67 -0.12 13.37 -6.82
CA ASP A 67 -0.13 12.22 -7.72
C ASP A 67 0.57 12.51 -9.04
N ARG A 68 0.46 13.73 -9.55
CA ARG A 68 1.14 14.15 -10.78
C ARG A 68 2.61 14.46 -10.57
N SER A 69 3.00 14.80 -9.36
CA SER A 69 4.36 15.26 -9.04
C SER A 69 5.29 14.13 -8.57
N PHE A 70 4.75 13.11 -7.95
CA PHE A 70 5.54 12.03 -7.34
C PHE A 70 5.09 10.69 -7.91
N PRO A 71 5.96 10.00 -8.65
CA PRO A 71 5.61 8.72 -9.26
C PRO A 71 5.47 7.62 -8.20
N VAL A 72 4.59 6.67 -8.49
CA VAL A 72 4.45 5.43 -7.72
C VAL A 72 4.83 4.25 -8.60
N GLU A 73 5.24 3.14 -7.97
CA GLU A 73 5.47 1.89 -8.67
C GLU A 73 4.32 0.93 -8.40
N ARG A 74 3.96 0.15 -9.41
CA ARG A 74 2.91 -0.86 -9.30
C ARG A 74 3.51 -2.24 -9.39
N PHE A 75 3.05 -3.13 -8.52
CA PHE A 75 3.48 -4.52 -8.47
C PHE A 75 2.25 -5.41 -8.63
N GLU A 76 2.22 -6.17 -9.70
CA GLU A 76 1.14 -7.13 -9.93
C GLU A 76 1.46 -8.44 -9.22
N PRO A 77 0.45 -9.12 -8.66
CA PRO A 77 0.69 -10.41 -8.02
C PRO A 77 1.06 -11.45 -9.06
N MET A 78 2.03 -12.28 -8.71
CA MET A 78 2.39 -13.47 -9.48
C MET A 78 1.83 -14.69 -8.77
N ALA A 79 1.40 -15.70 -9.53
CA ALA A 79 0.90 -16.94 -8.96
C ALA A 79 2.05 -17.74 -8.35
N HIS A 80 1.96 -18.01 -7.05
CA HIS A 80 2.99 -18.74 -6.31
C HIS A 80 2.37 -19.75 -5.37
N ASP A 81 2.48 -21.02 -5.68
CA ASP A 81 2.02 -22.10 -4.83
C ASP A 81 2.74 -22.10 -3.48
N ALA A 82 4.01 -21.69 -3.46
CA ALA A 82 4.79 -21.59 -2.24
C ALA A 82 4.17 -20.63 -1.22
N TRP A 83 3.61 -19.50 -1.66
CA TRP A 83 2.94 -18.57 -0.77
C TRP A 83 1.68 -19.16 -0.16
N ASP A 84 0.92 -19.90 -0.93
CA ASP A 84 -0.28 -20.57 -0.44
C ASP A 84 0.06 -21.62 0.61
N ALA A 85 1.13 -22.37 0.41
CA ALA A 85 1.60 -23.37 1.37
C ALA A 85 2.03 -22.69 2.68
N HIS A 86 2.78 -21.61 2.62
CA HIS A 86 3.21 -20.87 3.80
C HIS A 86 2.04 -20.22 4.52
N SER A 87 1.07 -19.71 3.80
CA SER A 87 -0.14 -19.12 4.38
C SER A 87 -0.94 -20.16 5.17
N ARG A 88 -1.07 -21.38 4.63
CA ARG A 88 -1.74 -22.48 5.33
C ARG A 88 -1.01 -22.85 6.62
N ARG A 89 0.32 -22.96 6.59
CA ARG A 89 1.13 -23.25 7.77
C ARG A 89 0.98 -22.16 8.83
N PHE A 90 0.96 -20.91 8.40
CA PHE A 90 0.77 -19.81 9.34
C PHE A 90 -0.59 -19.86 10.02
N LYS A 91 -1.65 -20.19 9.28
CA LYS A 91 -2.98 -20.38 9.87
C LYS A 91 -3.01 -21.52 10.87
N GLU A 92 -2.35 -22.62 10.58
CA GLU A 92 -2.23 -23.76 11.51
C GLU A 92 -1.57 -23.34 12.81
N TYR A 93 -0.48 -22.56 12.73
CA TYR A 93 0.19 -22.05 13.92
C TYR A 93 -0.69 -21.09 14.72
N LEU A 94 -1.45 -20.23 14.04
CA LEU A 94 -2.39 -19.35 14.73
C LEU A 94 -3.48 -20.12 15.46
N GLU A 95 -4.06 -21.14 14.86
CA GLU A 95 -5.08 -21.98 15.46
C GLU A 95 -4.52 -22.71 16.69
N ALA A 96 -3.31 -23.26 16.59
CA ALA A 96 -2.65 -23.91 17.70
C ALA A 96 -2.35 -22.96 18.86
N ALA A 97 -1.96 -21.72 18.56
CA ALA A 97 -1.66 -20.69 19.56
C ALA A 97 -2.92 -20.18 20.27
N CYS A 98 -4.07 -20.21 19.59
CA CYS A 98 -5.34 -19.72 20.11
C CYS A 98 -6.23 -20.82 20.73
N ALA A 99 -5.78 -22.05 20.68
CA ALA A 99 -6.53 -23.20 21.22
C ALA A 99 -6.55 -23.24 22.74
#